data_046e86f0ce24d367fc23208c52be3976
#
_entry.id   046e86f0ce24d367fc23208c52be3976
#
_cell.length_a   1.000
_cell.length_b   1.000
_cell.length_c   1.000
_cell.angle_alpha   90.00
_cell.angle_beta   90.00
_cell.angle_gamma   90.00
#
_symmetry.space_group_name_H-M   'P 1'
#
loop_
_entity.id
_entity.type
_entity.pdbx_description
1 polymer ?
#
loop_
_entity_poly.entity_id
_entity_poly.type
_entity_poly.pdbx_seq_one_letter_code
_entity_poly.pdbx_strand_id
1 'polypeptide(L)'
;MLALYHNDMSSCAQKVRLCLAEKQLEWESRHLDLRAGEHQQPWYVKLNPRAVVPTLIDGDVVVPESNVINEYLDDRFPLNPLRPSDPGLLARMRLWTKQLDEGVHDAGIAVISFALAFRHQYLTRGEAGKAMLESIPDPTKRERRRDVIEKGLDSQFFKIALFRMLELFDEMEAWLVEHRWLAGESYTIADAAFTPYVVRLDHLDIMDLLTGHPKVMDWYSRLKERPSFQDAIIKWENPKYLTLMRQQGRDNWPKINQIAKSRS
;
A
#
# COMPACT_ATOMS: atom_id res chain seq x y z
N MET A 1 23.84 10.18 -2.84
CA MET A 1 22.61 10.38 -3.69
C MET A 1 21.63 9.31 -3.32
N LEU A 2 20.37 9.70 -3.01
CA LEU A 2 19.32 8.74 -2.70
C LEU A 2 18.93 7.95 -3.95
N ALA A 3 18.77 6.63 -3.83
CA ALA A 3 18.19 5.79 -4.87
C ALA A 3 17.09 4.91 -4.27
N LEU A 4 15.96 4.78 -4.96
CA LEU A 4 14.84 3.97 -4.50
C LEU A 4 14.59 2.83 -5.49
N TYR A 5 14.76 1.60 -5.04
CA TYR A 5 14.22 0.43 -5.73
C TYR A 5 12.73 0.33 -5.43
N HIS A 6 11.91 0.42 -6.47
CA HIS A 6 10.45 0.50 -6.32
C HIS A 6 9.73 -0.09 -7.53
N ASN A 7 8.42 -0.14 -7.43
CA ASN A 7 7.53 -0.45 -8.55
C ASN A 7 6.44 0.61 -8.65
N ASP A 8 5.99 0.89 -9.87
CA ASP A 8 4.98 1.90 -10.20
C ASP A 8 3.70 1.76 -9.35
N MET A 9 3.10 0.56 -9.32
CA MET A 9 1.82 0.29 -8.67
C MET A 9 1.93 -0.30 -7.26
N SER A 10 3.13 -0.40 -6.68
CA SER A 10 3.33 -0.90 -5.31
C SER A 10 2.85 0.10 -4.26
N SER A 11 1.87 -0.28 -3.45
CA SER A 11 1.36 0.56 -2.35
C SER A 11 2.47 0.92 -1.35
N CYS A 12 3.39 0.00 -1.04
CA CYS A 12 4.51 0.29 -0.16
C CYS A 12 5.52 1.27 -0.79
N ALA A 13 5.75 1.19 -2.11
CA ALA A 13 6.59 2.16 -2.81
C ALA A 13 5.93 3.55 -2.89
N GLN A 14 4.60 3.61 -3.03
CA GLN A 14 3.84 4.86 -2.99
C GLN A 14 4.04 5.61 -1.66
N LYS A 15 4.06 4.91 -0.52
CA LYS A 15 4.33 5.52 0.80
C LYS A 15 5.65 6.30 0.80
N VAL A 16 6.71 5.67 0.28
CA VAL A 16 8.06 6.27 0.27
C VAL A 16 8.13 7.42 -0.73
N ARG A 17 7.55 7.27 -1.92
CA ARG A 17 7.48 8.36 -2.90
C ARG A 17 6.73 9.58 -2.36
N LEU A 18 5.65 9.38 -1.59
CA LEU A 18 4.94 10.47 -0.92
C LEU A 18 5.84 11.20 0.08
N CYS A 19 6.57 10.47 0.93
CA CYS A 19 7.53 11.05 1.85
C CYS A 19 8.64 11.84 1.12
N LEU A 20 9.22 11.28 0.09
CA LEU A 20 10.26 11.92 -0.72
C LEU A 20 9.73 13.22 -1.35
N ALA A 21 8.51 13.20 -1.90
CA ALA A 21 7.88 14.36 -2.51
C ALA A 21 7.51 15.45 -1.48
N GLU A 22 6.95 15.09 -0.32
CA GLU A 22 6.64 16.03 0.76
C GLU A 22 7.90 16.70 1.32
N LYS A 23 8.99 15.96 1.39
CA LYS A 23 10.30 16.47 1.84
C LYS A 23 11.08 17.18 0.73
N GLN A 24 10.56 17.17 -0.51
CA GLN A 24 11.21 17.75 -1.70
C GLN A 24 12.62 17.20 -1.94
N LEU A 25 12.80 15.90 -1.72
CA LEU A 25 14.08 15.23 -1.89
C LEU A 25 14.24 14.71 -3.32
N GLU A 26 15.38 14.98 -3.91
CA GLU A 26 15.77 14.37 -5.20
C GLU A 26 16.27 12.94 -4.97
N TRP A 27 15.87 12.04 -5.86
CA TRP A 27 16.24 10.64 -5.81
C TRP A 27 16.29 9.99 -7.19
N GLU A 28 17.13 8.98 -7.32
CA GLU A 28 17.24 8.13 -8.51
C GLU A 28 16.17 7.03 -8.46
N SER A 29 15.36 6.95 -9.52
CA SER A 29 14.38 5.88 -9.68
C SER A 29 15.04 4.60 -10.20
N ARG A 30 14.95 3.52 -9.45
CA ARG A 30 15.35 2.16 -9.84
C ARG A 30 14.11 1.27 -9.88
N HIS A 31 13.33 1.41 -10.96
CA HIS A 31 12.10 0.67 -11.15
C HIS A 31 12.38 -0.83 -11.34
N LEU A 32 11.58 -1.69 -10.67
CA LEU A 32 11.61 -3.14 -10.80
C LEU A 32 10.29 -3.66 -11.37
N ASP A 33 10.35 -4.49 -12.39
CA ASP A 33 9.19 -5.24 -12.87
C ASP A 33 8.93 -6.45 -11.93
N LEU A 34 7.97 -6.25 -11.02
CA LEU A 34 7.57 -7.31 -10.06
C LEU A 34 6.94 -8.51 -10.76
N ARG A 35 6.40 -8.33 -11.97
CA ARG A 35 5.79 -9.41 -12.75
C ARG A 35 6.83 -10.23 -13.49
N ALA A 36 7.93 -9.60 -13.89
CA ALA A 36 9.11 -10.31 -14.40
C ALA A 36 9.91 -11.02 -13.30
N GLY A 37 9.58 -10.75 -12.01
CA GLY A 37 10.28 -11.34 -10.88
C GLY A 37 11.64 -10.69 -10.60
N GLU A 38 11.88 -9.46 -11.04
CA GLU A 38 13.17 -8.77 -10.85
C GLU A 38 13.54 -8.61 -9.37
N HIS A 39 12.54 -8.42 -8.49
CA HIS A 39 12.72 -8.36 -7.04
C HIS A 39 13.17 -9.71 -6.42
N GLN A 40 13.09 -10.81 -7.14
CA GLN A 40 13.52 -12.15 -6.72
C GLN A 40 14.89 -12.54 -7.27
N GLN A 41 15.50 -11.67 -8.08
CA GLN A 41 16.83 -11.93 -8.64
C GLN A 41 17.90 -11.92 -7.54
N PRO A 42 18.95 -12.78 -7.63
CA PRO A 42 19.97 -12.92 -6.59
C PRO A 42 20.66 -11.60 -6.20
N TRP A 43 20.85 -10.70 -7.16
CA TRP A 43 21.45 -9.40 -6.89
C TRP A 43 20.56 -8.51 -6.00
N TYR A 44 19.22 -8.52 -6.22
CA TYR A 44 18.30 -7.73 -5.40
C TYR A 44 18.08 -8.38 -4.04
N VAL A 45 17.99 -9.71 -3.97
CA VAL A 45 17.85 -10.46 -2.70
C VAL A 45 19.03 -10.20 -1.77
N LYS A 46 20.24 -9.91 -2.29
CA LYS A 46 21.37 -9.46 -1.48
C LYS A 46 21.14 -8.09 -0.82
N LEU A 47 20.38 -7.20 -1.46
CA LEU A 47 20.01 -5.89 -0.90
C LEU A 47 18.83 -6.00 0.05
N ASN A 48 17.84 -6.80 -0.32
CA ASN A 48 16.64 -7.04 0.49
C ASN A 48 16.29 -8.53 0.50
N PRO A 49 16.70 -9.28 1.55
CA PRO A 49 16.45 -10.71 1.66
C PRO A 49 14.96 -11.10 1.68
N ARG A 50 14.05 -10.14 1.95
CA ARG A 50 12.60 -10.37 1.89
C ARG A 50 12.06 -10.38 0.45
N ALA A 51 12.89 -10.04 -0.54
CA ALA A 51 12.51 -9.98 -1.95
C ALA A 51 11.24 -9.14 -2.18
N VAL A 52 11.16 -7.95 -1.60
CA VAL A 52 10.04 -7.01 -1.73
C VAL A 52 10.54 -5.58 -2.03
N VAL A 53 9.67 -4.74 -2.55
CA VAL A 53 9.91 -3.30 -2.70
C VAL A 53 9.05 -2.52 -1.71
N PRO A 54 9.48 -1.32 -1.28
CA PRO A 54 10.66 -0.58 -1.67
C PRO A 54 11.94 -0.96 -0.89
N THR A 55 13.10 -0.58 -1.45
CA THR A 55 14.38 -0.53 -0.73
C THR A 55 15.05 0.79 -1.06
N LEU A 56 15.42 1.55 -0.05
CA LEU A 56 16.14 2.82 -0.19
C LEU A 56 17.65 2.59 -0.06
N ILE A 57 18.43 3.29 -0.87
CA ILE A 57 19.88 3.39 -0.78
C ILE A 57 20.26 4.84 -0.52
N ASP A 58 21.05 5.09 0.52
CA ASP A 58 21.69 6.39 0.80
C ASP A 58 23.18 6.17 1.01
N GLY A 59 23.98 6.39 -0.04
CA GLY A 59 25.41 6.01 -0.04
C GLY A 59 25.58 4.52 0.21
N ASP A 60 26.22 4.15 1.32
CA ASP A 60 26.45 2.76 1.73
C ASP A 60 25.30 2.19 2.61
N VAL A 61 24.32 3.03 2.98
CA VAL A 61 23.20 2.62 3.82
C VAL A 61 22.08 2.02 2.97
N VAL A 62 21.67 0.81 3.30
CA VAL A 62 20.56 0.10 2.67
C VAL A 62 19.40 0.02 3.69
N VAL A 63 18.26 0.61 3.36
CA VAL A 63 17.10 0.63 4.24
C VAL A 63 15.92 -0.07 3.55
N PRO A 64 15.52 -1.27 3.99
CA PRO A 64 14.26 -1.90 3.61
C PRO A 64 13.11 -1.41 4.51
N GLU A 65 11.87 -1.86 4.21
CA GLU A 65 10.63 -1.56 4.93
C GLU A 65 10.17 -0.10 4.80
N SER A 66 9.02 0.07 4.14
CA SER A 66 8.50 1.40 3.76
C SER A 66 8.29 2.35 4.94
N ASN A 67 7.80 1.86 6.09
CA ASN A 67 7.58 2.70 7.27
C ASN A 67 8.92 3.06 7.93
N VAL A 68 9.89 2.14 7.94
CA VAL A 68 11.26 2.42 8.43
C VAL A 68 11.97 3.43 7.50
N ILE A 69 11.82 3.26 6.19
CA ILE A 69 12.37 4.22 5.20
C ILE A 69 11.80 5.62 5.46
N ASN A 70 10.51 5.74 5.70
CA ASN A 70 9.87 7.05 5.93
C ASN A 70 10.40 7.72 7.21
N GLU A 71 10.57 7.00 8.31
CA GLU A 71 11.19 7.52 9.53
C GLU A 71 12.67 7.87 9.30
N TYR A 72 13.42 7.00 8.58
CA TYR A 72 14.82 7.28 8.22
C TYR A 72 14.95 8.58 7.41
N LEU A 73 14.11 8.79 6.41
CA LEU A 73 14.11 10.00 5.60
C LEU A 73 13.83 11.25 6.46
N ASP A 74 12.95 11.14 7.43
CA ASP A 74 12.62 12.26 8.31
C ASP A 74 13.75 12.57 9.30
N ASP A 75 14.43 11.56 9.84
CA ASP A 75 15.61 11.71 10.69
C ASP A 75 16.81 12.27 9.91
N ARG A 76 17.05 11.74 8.72
CA ARG A 76 18.23 12.06 7.91
C ARG A 76 18.14 13.43 7.27
N PHE A 77 16.94 13.90 6.95
CA PHE A 77 16.67 15.16 6.28
C PHE A 77 15.65 15.97 7.08
N PRO A 78 16.09 16.79 8.08
CA PRO A 78 15.18 17.42 9.04
C PRO A 78 14.32 18.56 8.47
N LEU A 79 14.58 19.01 7.24
CA LEU A 79 13.74 20.00 6.57
C LEU A 79 12.40 19.36 6.19
N ASN A 80 11.31 20.15 6.26
CA ASN A 80 9.94 19.70 6.02
C ASN A 80 9.61 18.46 6.86
N PRO A 81 9.61 18.55 8.20
CA PRO A 81 9.40 17.41 9.08
C PRO A 81 8.00 16.80 8.88
N LEU A 82 7.94 15.48 8.84
CA LEU A 82 6.70 14.71 8.69
C LEU A 82 6.33 13.98 9.98
N ARG A 83 7.09 14.18 11.07
CA ARG A 83 6.78 13.66 12.39
C ARG A 83 6.37 14.81 13.31
N PRO A 84 5.31 14.61 14.13
CA PRO A 84 4.95 15.57 15.14
C PRO A 84 6.08 15.76 16.19
N SER A 85 6.26 16.98 16.67
CA SER A 85 7.18 17.25 17.79
C SER A 85 6.57 16.88 19.15
N ASP A 86 5.25 16.87 19.26
CA ASP A 86 4.55 16.41 20.46
C ASP A 86 4.68 14.89 20.62
N PRO A 87 5.17 14.39 21.79
CA PRO A 87 5.37 12.96 21.99
C PRO A 87 4.09 12.12 21.91
N GLY A 88 2.93 12.65 22.30
CA GLY A 88 1.64 11.99 22.24
C GLY A 88 1.17 11.80 20.79
N LEU A 89 1.27 12.84 19.97
CA LEU A 89 0.96 12.78 18.55
C LEU A 89 1.97 11.91 17.78
N LEU A 90 3.26 11.94 18.17
CA LEU A 90 4.27 11.04 17.61
C LEU A 90 3.94 9.56 17.91
N ALA A 91 3.55 9.27 19.14
CA ALA A 91 3.09 7.92 19.50
C ALA A 91 1.86 7.51 18.69
N ARG A 92 0.90 8.41 18.51
CA ARG A 92 -0.29 8.17 17.66
C ARG A 92 0.10 7.86 16.21
N MET A 93 0.98 8.66 15.61
CA MET A 93 1.50 8.43 14.27
C MET A 93 2.10 7.01 14.13
N ARG A 94 2.91 6.59 15.11
CA ARG A 94 3.54 5.27 15.13
C ARG A 94 2.54 4.14 15.33
N LEU A 95 1.50 4.34 16.15
CA LEU A 95 0.42 3.36 16.30
C LEU A 95 -0.32 3.13 14.98
N TRP A 96 -0.58 4.18 14.22
CA TRP A 96 -1.14 4.06 12.87
C TRP A 96 -0.21 3.26 11.95
N THR A 97 1.05 3.65 11.81
CA THR A 97 1.98 2.97 10.90
C THR A 97 2.24 1.51 11.30
N LYS A 98 2.24 1.21 12.61
CA LYS A 98 2.39 -0.15 13.15
C LYS A 98 1.27 -1.10 12.69
N GLN A 99 0.01 -0.65 12.66
CA GLN A 99 -1.11 -1.47 12.17
C GLN A 99 -0.87 -1.97 10.74
N LEU A 100 -0.23 -1.15 9.88
CA LEU A 100 0.07 -1.53 8.51
C LEU A 100 1.01 -2.73 8.44
N ASP A 101 2.01 -2.76 9.31
CA ASP A 101 3.00 -3.85 9.38
C ASP A 101 2.43 -5.09 10.10
N GLU A 102 1.47 -4.92 11.01
CA GLU A 102 0.77 -5.99 11.73
C GLU A 102 -0.39 -6.62 10.95
N GLY A 103 -0.39 -6.47 9.64
CA GLY A 103 -1.23 -7.26 8.74
C GLY A 103 -2.24 -6.48 7.92
N VAL A 104 -2.46 -5.18 8.15
CA VAL A 104 -3.32 -4.38 7.26
C VAL A 104 -2.80 -4.41 5.82
N HIS A 105 -1.47 -4.39 5.63
CA HIS A 105 -0.89 -4.52 4.31
C HIS A 105 -1.02 -5.96 3.76
N ASP A 106 -0.37 -6.94 4.40
CA ASP A 106 -0.23 -8.29 3.84
C ASP A 106 -1.52 -9.13 3.89
N ALA A 107 -2.34 -8.95 4.94
CA ALA A 107 -3.59 -9.68 5.12
C ALA A 107 -4.85 -8.85 4.75
N GLY A 108 -4.69 -7.56 4.47
CA GLY A 108 -5.74 -6.66 4.04
C GLY A 108 -5.63 -6.31 2.55
N ILE A 109 -5.09 -5.12 2.24
CA ILE A 109 -5.13 -4.55 0.88
C ILE A 109 -4.40 -5.38 -0.17
N ALA A 110 -3.32 -6.11 0.19
CA ALA A 110 -2.64 -6.99 -0.73
C ALA A 110 -3.53 -8.17 -1.14
N VAL A 111 -4.27 -8.77 -0.20
CA VAL A 111 -5.24 -9.84 -0.49
C VAL A 111 -6.33 -9.34 -1.42
N ILE A 112 -6.93 -8.17 -1.14
CA ILE A 112 -7.95 -7.56 -1.99
C ILE A 112 -7.41 -7.32 -3.41
N SER A 113 -6.21 -6.73 -3.52
CA SER A 113 -5.57 -6.46 -4.81
C SER A 113 -5.32 -7.74 -5.61
N PHE A 114 -4.87 -8.81 -4.95
CA PHE A 114 -4.62 -10.08 -5.61
C PHE A 114 -5.89 -10.81 -6.01
N ALA A 115 -6.91 -10.84 -5.15
CA ALA A 115 -8.18 -11.48 -5.44
C ALA A 115 -8.87 -10.87 -6.67
N LEU A 116 -8.83 -9.54 -6.78
CA LEU A 116 -9.48 -8.81 -7.86
C LEU A 116 -8.61 -8.68 -9.12
N ALA A 117 -7.41 -8.11 -9.00
CA ALA A 117 -6.67 -7.68 -10.17
C ALA A 117 -5.51 -8.60 -10.56
N PHE A 118 -4.75 -9.13 -9.59
CA PHE A 118 -3.47 -9.74 -9.92
C PHE A 118 -3.49 -11.27 -10.07
N ARG A 119 -4.54 -11.96 -9.58
CA ARG A 119 -4.67 -13.42 -9.71
C ARG A 119 -4.59 -13.90 -11.15
N HIS A 120 -5.17 -13.15 -12.08
CA HIS A 120 -5.18 -13.50 -13.49
C HIS A 120 -3.77 -13.65 -14.08
N GLN A 121 -2.81 -12.88 -13.59
CA GLN A 121 -1.42 -12.95 -14.04
C GLN A 121 -0.74 -14.27 -13.66
N TYR A 122 -1.12 -14.86 -12.54
CA TYR A 122 -0.65 -16.19 -12.14
C TYR A 122 -1.37 -17.29 -12.92
N LEU A 123 -2.69 -17.18 -13.05
CA LEU A 123 -3.50 -18.18 -13.75
C LEU A 123 -3.15 -18.29 -15.23
N THR A 124 -2.88 -17.18 -15.91
CA THR A 124 -2.54 -17.16 -17.35
C THR A 124 -1.13 -17.62 -17.65
N ARG A 125 -0.25 -17.73 -16.66
CA ARG A 125 1.16 -18.13 -16.83
C ARG A 125 1.39 -19.64 -16.64
N GLY A 126 0.39 -20.40 -16.27
CA GLY A 126 0.52 -21.86 -16.07
C GLY A 126 1.65 -22.22 -15.10
N GLU A 127 2.62 -23.04 -15.53
CA GLU A 127 3.73 -23.48 -14.68
C GLU A 127 4.64 -22.34 -14.20
N ALA A 128 4.84 -21.30 -15.01
CA ALA A 128 5.61 -20.12 -14.57
C ALA A 128 4.91 -19.35 -13.44
N GLY A 129 3.59 -19.28 -13.47
CA GLY A 129 2.80 -18.70 -12.37
C GLY A 129 2.90 -19.51 -11.07
N LYS A 130 2.88 -20.83 -11.16
CA LYS A 130 3.12 -21.73 -10.03
C LYS A 130 4.53 -21.54 -9.44
N ALA A 131 5.55 -21.50 -10.29
CA ALA A 131 6.93 -21.27 -9.86
C ALA A 131 7.09 -19.94 -9.12
N MET A 132 6.46 -18.86 -9.62
CA MET A 132 6.42 -17.56 -8.93
C MET A 132 5.75 -17.65 -7.56
N LEU A 133 4.70 -18.44 -7.42
CA LEU A 133 4.02 -18.64 -6.13
C LEU A 133 4.93 -19.40 -5.16
N GLU A 134 5.56 -20.47 -5.62
CA GLU A 134 6.46 -21.29 -4.79
C GLU A 134 7.73 -20.55 -4.37
N SER A 135 8.16 -19.53 -5.11
CA SER A 135 9.32 -18.69 -4.75
C SER A 135 9.05 -17.70 -3.59
N ILE A 136 7.80 -17.57 -3.11
CA ILE A 136 7.49 -16.75 -1.94
C ILE A 136 8.12 -17.40 -0.69
N PRO A 137 9.09 -16.72 0.00
CA PRO A 137 9.83 -17.35 1.09
C PRO A 137 8.97 -17.73 2.29
N ASP A 138 8.03 -16.85 2.68
CA ASP A 138 7.13 -17.04 3.81
C ASP A 138 6.03 -18.08 3.48
N PRO A 139 5.99 -19.24 4.16
CA PRO A 139 5.01 -20.29 3.90
C PRO A 139 3.55 -19.83 4.12
N THR A 140 3.29 -19.06 5.17
CA THR A 140 1.96 -18.55 5.50
C THR A 140 1.45 -17.58 4.44
N LYS A 141 2.35 -16.68 3.99
CA LYS A 141 2.05 -15.74 2.91
C LYS A 141 1.83 -16.47 1.59
N ARG A 142 2.63 -17.49 1.30
CA ARG A 142 2.51 -18.34 0.10
C ARG A 142 1.19 -19.09 0.07
N GLU A 143 0.80 -19.74 1.18
CA GLU A 143 -0.48 -20.45 1.28
C GLU A 143 -1.68 -19.52 1.11
N ARG A 144 -1.69 -18.38 1.81
CA ARG A 144 -2.71 -17.34 1.64
C ARG A 144 -2.80 -16.88 0.19
N ARG A 145 -1.65 -16.65 -0.45
CA ARG A 145 -1.58 -16.23 -1.85
C ARG A 145 -2.15 -17.29 -2.78
N ARG A 146 -1.84 -18.56 -2.55
CA ARG A 146 -2.38 -19.71 -3.33
C ARG A 146 -3.89 -19.76 -3.23
N ASP A 147 -4.46 -19.75 -2.03
CA ASP A 147 -5.90 -19.76 -1.82
C ASP A 147 -6.61 -18.59 -2.52
N VAL A 148 -6.06 -17.40 -2.41
CA VAL A 148 -6.61 -16.18 -3.05
C VAL A 148 -6.53 -16.24 -4.58
N ILE A 149 -5.44 -16.78 -5.14
CA ILE A 149 -5.31 -16.95 -6.59
C ILE A 149 -6.34 -17.97 -7.11
N GLU A 150 -6.50 -19.09 -6.44
CA GLU A 150 -7.41 -20.16 -6.84
C GLU A 150 -8.88 -19.74 -6.68
N LYS A 151 -9.27 -19.20 -5.52
CA LYS A 151 -10.65 -18.94 -5.15
C LYS A 151 -11.15 -17.49 -5.40
N GLY A 152 -10.23 -16.52 -5.54
CA GLY A 152 -10.60 -15.10 -5.71
C GLY A 152 -11.45 -14.60 -4.55
N LEU A 153 -12.65 -14.10 -4.83
CA LEU A 153 -13.57 -13.56 -3.83
C LEU A 153 -14.21 -14.64 -2.94
N ASP A 154 -14.15 -15.92 -3.33
CA ASP A 154 -14.61 -17.05 -2.51
C ASP A 154 -13.59 -17.50 -1.47
N SER A 155 -12.39 -16.93 -1.51
CA SER A 155 -11.37 -17.14 -0.48
C SER A 155 -11.83 -16.58 0.87
N GLN A 156 -11.69 -17.40 1.93
CA GLN A 156 -11.91 -16.90 3.29
C GLN A 156 -11.00 -15.72 3.63
N PHE A 157 -9.79 -15.70 3.07
CA PHE A 157 -8.85 -14.60 3.27
C PHE A 157 -9.32 -13.29 2.64
N PHE A 158 -10.09 -13.35 1.54
CA PHE A 158 -10.70 -12.16 0.96
C PHE A 158 -11.74 -11.54 1.90
N LYS A 159 -12.63 -12.35 2.47
CA LYS A 159 -13.62 -11.87 3.44
C LYS A 159 -12.95 -11.25 4.66
N ILE A 160 -11.96 -11.93 5.25
CA ILE A 160 -11.18 -11.42 6.39
C ILE A 160 -10.48 -10.10 6.04
N ALA A 161 -9.85 -10.04 4.86
CA ALA A 161 -9.16 -8.84 4.39
C ALA A 161 -10.11 -7.65 4.21
N LEU A 162 -11.28 -7.89 3.63
CA LEU A 162 -12.29 -6.86 3.43
C LEU A 162 -12.80 -6.32 4.78
N PHE A 163 -13.10 -7.20 5.73
CA PHE A 163 -13.57 -6.79 7.06
C PHE A 163 -12.52 -6.00 7.82
N ARG A 164 -11.26 -6.44 7.78
CA ARG A 164 -10.15 -5.71 8.40
C ARG A 164 -9.96 -4.31 7.79
N MET A 165 -10.13 -4.18 6.48
CA MET A 165 -10.07 -2.86 5.84
C MET A 165 -11.23 -1.95 6.24
N LEU A 166 -12.43 -2.51 6.37
CA LEU A 166 -13.60 -1.74 6.84
C LEU A 166 -13.44 -1.31 8.31
N GLU A 167 -12.91 -2.19 9.18
CA GLU A 167 -12.56 -1.84 10.57
C GLU A 167 -11.57 -0.68 10.64
N LEU A 168 -10.54 -0.74 9.80
CA LEU A 168 -9.55 0.33 9.68
C LEU A 168 -10.21 1.66 9.29
N PHE A 169 -11.13 1.64 8.32
CA PHE A 169 -11.83 2.85 7.89
C PHE A 169 -12.79 3.37 8.96
N ASP A 170 -13.43 2.51 9.76
CA ASP A 170 -14.21 2.92 10.93
C ASP A 170 -13.34 3.65 11.97
N GLU A 171 -12.14 3.12 12.25
CA GLU A 171 -11.17 3.76 13.16
C GLU A 171 -10.69 5.11 12.62
N MET A 172 -10.38 5.18 11.31
CA MET A 172 -10.00 6.43 10.65
C MET A 172 -11.15 7.45 10.69
N GLU A 173 -12.37 7.03 10.38
CA GLU A 173 -13.56 7.88 10.42
C GLU A 173 -13.75 8.50 11.79
N ALA A 174 -13.72 7.67 12.85
CA ALA A 174 -13.88 8.13 14.23
C ALA A 174 -12.78 9.14 14.63
N TRP A 175 -11.54 8.89 14.26
CA TRP A 175 -10.43 9.80 14.55
C TRP A 175 -10.54 11.14 13.80
N LEU A 176 -10.90 11.09 12.52
CA LEU A 176 -10.98 12.25 11.64
C LEU A 176 -12.20 13.17 11.91
N VAL A 177 -13.10 12.76 12.81
CA VAL A 177 -14.16 13.67 13.31
C VAL A 177 -13.56 14.87 14.03
N GLU A 178 -12.53 14.63 14.86
CA GLU A 178 -11.92 15.65 15.72
C GLU A 178 -10.57 16.17 15.20
N HIS A 179 -9.99 15.48 14.22
CA HIS A 179 -8.64 15.78 13.72
C HIS A 179 -8.61 15.91 12.20
N ARG A 180 -7.78 16.84 11.74
CA ARG A 180 -7.62 17.07 10.30
C ARG A 180 -6.84 15.95 9.60
N TRP A 181 -5.84 15.35 10.30
CA TRP A 181 -4.94 14.34 9.80
C TRP A 181 -4.80 13.17 10.79
N LEU A 182 -4.20 12.06 10.37
CA LEU A 182 -4.11 10.85 11.20
C LEU A 182 -3.25 11.00 12.46
N ALA A 183 -2.46 12.06 12.58
CA ALA A 183 -1.72 12.36 13.80
C ALA A 183 -1.87 13.82 14.22
N GLY A 184 -3.10 14.36 14.16
CA GLY A 184 -3.43 15.71 14.62
C GLY A 184 -3.71 16.69 13.49
N GLU A 185 -3.21 17.92 13.57
CA GLU A 185 -3.58 19.03 12.68
C GLU A 185 -2.66 19.18 11.46
N SER A 186 -1.54 18.47 11.43
CA SER A 186 -0.56 18.50 10.34
C SER A 186 -0.45 17.15 9.64
N TYR A 187 -0.18 17.20 8.33
CA TYR A 187 0.14 16.02 7.54
C TYR A 187 1.41 15.34 8.07
N THR A 188 1.39 14.02 8.19
CA THR A 188 2.47 13.24 8.79
C THR A 188 2.81 11.98 7.99
N ILE A 189 3.83 11.25 8.44
CA ILE A 189 4.17 9.90 7.93
C ILE A 189 2.95 8.96 7.97
N ALA A 190 2.05 9.10 8.97
CA ALA A 190 0.84 8.28 9.03
C ALA A 190 -0.05 8.52 7.79
N ASP A 191 -0.26 9.78 7.41
CA ASP A 191 -1.06 10.12 6.22
C ASP A 191 -0.40 9.59 4.94
N ALA A 192 0.93 9.79 4.79
CA ALA A 192 1.69 9.23 3.69
C ALA A 192 1.57 7.70 3.60
N ALA A 193 1.59 7.03 4.76
CA ALA A 193 1.54 5.58 4.83
C ALA A 193 0.15 5.00 4.53
N PHE A 194 -0.94 5.72 4.87
CA PHE A 194 -2.32 5.26 4.64
C PHE A 194 -2.87 5.64 3.26
N THR A 195 -2.39 6.73 2.66
CA THR A 195 -2.82 7.18 1.32
C THR A 195 -2.92 6.04 0.31
N PRO A 196 -1.91 5.17 0.13
CA PRO A 196 -1.95 4.11 -0.89
C PRO A 196 -3.06 3.06 -0.70
N TYR A 197 -3.64 2.97 0.47
CA TYR A 197 -4.72 2.01 0.77
C TYR A 197 -6.06 2.51 0.21
N VAL A 198 -6.34 3.80 0.34
CA VAL A 198 -7.52 4.42 -0.27
C VAL A 198 -7.32 4.59 -1.78
N VAL A 199 -6.11 4.98 -2.22
CA VAL A 199 -5.73 4.97 -3.65
C VAL A 199 -5.99 3.60 -4.30
N ARG A 200 -5.74 2.51 -3.58
CA ARG A 200 -6.01 1.17 -4.13
C ARG A 200 -7.50 0.90 -4.33
N LEU A 201 -8.38 1.39 -3.45
CA LEU A 201 -9.82 1.30 -3.66
C LEU A 201 -10.26 2.14 -4.87
N ASP A 202 -9.67 3.33 -5.04
CA ASP A 202 -9.92 4.20 -6.20
C ASP A 202 -9.44 3.51 -7.50
N HIS A 203 -8.25 2.95 -7.51
CA HIS A 203 -7.73 2.17 -8.65
C HIS A 203 -8.60 0.96 -9.00
N LEU A 204 -9.23 0.33 -8.02
CA LEU A 204 -10.15 -0.79 -8.19
C LEU A 204 -11.58 -0.35 -8.54
N ASP A 205 -11.89 0.94 -8.48
CA ASP A 205 -13.23 1.48 -8.68
C ASP A 205 -14.27 0.87 -7.71
N ILE A 206 -13.88 0.77 -6.43
CA ILE A 206 -14.71 0.26 -5.33
C ILE A 206 -14.79 1.24 -4.14
N MET A 207 -14.68 2.53 -4.44
CA MET A 207 -14.78 3.60 -3.44
C MET A 207 -16.12 3.64 -2.71
N ASP A 208 -17.15 3.03 -3.28
CA ASP A 208 -18.47 2.88 -2.64
C ASP A 208 -18.41 2.13 -1.29
N LEU A 209 -17.33 1.39 -1.02
CA LEU A 209 -17.04 0.83 0.31
C LEU A 209 -16.93 1.91 1.39
N LEU A 210 -16.57 3.15 1.02
CA LEU A 210 -16.41 4.28 1.93
C LEU A 210 -17.65 5.19 2.03
N THR A 211 -18.80 4.79 1.47
CA THR A 211 -20.03 5.61 1.50
C THR A 211 -20.44 5.99 2.94
N GLY A 212 -20.17 5.13 3.92
CA GLY A 212 -20.39 5.40 5.34
C GLY A 212 -19.27 6.15 6.07
N HIS A 213 -18.22 6.59 5.35
CA HIS A 213 -17.00 7.19 5.92
C HIS A 213 -16.70 8.57 5.31
N PRO A 214 -17.58 9.59 5.53
CA PRO A 214 -17.43 10.90 4.90
C PRO A 214 -16.15 11.64 5.32
N LYS A 215 -15.63 11.43 6.54
CA LYS A 215 -14.38 12.06 7.00
C LYS A 215 -13.15 11.44 6.33
N VAL A 216 -13.17 10.14 6.10
CA VAL A 216 -12.12 9.47 5.31
C VAL A 216 -12.14 9.98 3.86
N MET A 217 -13.32 10.14 3.27
CA MET A 217 -13.46 10.69 1.91
C MET A 217 -12.98 12.14 1.82
N ASP A 218 -13.28 12.98 2.81
CA ASP A 218 -12.80 14.35 2.92
C ASP A 218 -11.26 14.40 3.11
N TRP A 219 -10.71 13.55 3.98
CA TRP A 219 -9.27 13.37 4.12
C TRP A 219 -8.60 12.96 2.80
N TYR A 220 -9.19 12.01 2.06
CA TYR A 220 -8.68 11.60 0.76
C TYR A 220 -8.76 12.73 -0.30
N SER A 221 -9.80 13.53 -0.28
CA SER A 221 -9.93 14.72 -1.14
C SER A 221 -8.78 15.71 -0.88
N ARG A 222 -8.48 16.02 0.38
CA ARG A 222 -7.35 16.90 0.73
C ARG A 222 -6.01 16.34 0.30
N LEU A 223 -5.83 15.02 0.34
CA LEU A 223 -4.60 14.37 -0.15
C LEU A 223 -4.43 14.58 -1.66
N LYS A 224 -5.50 14.44 -2.44
CA LYS A 224 -5.45 14.63 -3.89
C LYS A 224 -5.08 16.05 -4.33
N GLU A 225 -5.33 17.04 -3.49
CA GLU A 225 -4.97 18.44 -3.73
C GLU A 225 -3.48 18.73 -3.49
N ARG A 226 -2.75 17.83 -2.83
CA ARG A 226 -1.32 18.03 -2.53
C ARG A 226 -0.46 17.78 -3.77
N PRO A 227 0.57 18.63 -4.02
CA PRO A 227 1.52 18.39 -5.11
C PRO A 227 2.20 17.02 -5.02
N SER A 228 2.50 16.55 -3.81
CA SER A 228 3.08 15.24 -3.56
C SER A 228 2.23 14.08 -4.09
N PHE A 229 0.90 14.24 -4.13
CA PHE A 229 0.02 13.22 -4.70
C PHE A 229 0.23 13.08 -6.21
N GLN A 230 0.39 14.20 -6.92
CA GLN A 230 0.70 14.19 -8.35
C GLN A 230 2.06 13.51 -8.61
N ASP A 231 3.09 13.91 -7.86
CA ASP A 231 4.45 13.43 -8.07
C ASP A 231 4.66 11.97 -7.65
N ALA A 232 4.00 11.54 -6.58
CA ALA A 232 4.22 10.21 -6.00
C ALA A 232 3.21 9.14 -6.46
N ILE A 233 2.00 9.54 -6.87
CA ILE A 233 0.91 8.64 -7.25
C ILE A 233 0.62 8.75 -8.74
N ILE A 234 0.06 9.89 -9.19
CA ILE A 234 -0.49 10.04 -10.55
C ILE A 234 0.59 9.85 -11.62
N LYS A 235 1.77 10.46 -11.44
CA LYS A 235 2.90 10.34 -12.36
C LYS A 235 3.37 8.90 -12.60
N TRP A 236 3.09 8.00 -11.64
CA TRP A 236 3.50 6.61 -11.65
C TRP A 236 2.35 5.64 -11.98
N GLU A 237 1.18 6.15 -12.31
CA GLU A 237 0.07 5.31 -12.72
C GLU A 237 0.37 4.59 -14.03
N ASN A 238 0.15 3.28 -14.02
CA ASN A 238 0.27 2.44 -15.21
C ASN A 238 -1.12 2.24 -15.84
N PRO A 239 -1.41 2.86 -17.00
CA PRO A 239 -2.75 2.84 -17.59
C PRO A 239 -3.27 1.43 -17.84
N LYS A 240 -2.38 0.49 -18.23
CA LYS A 240 -2.74 -0.90 -18.46
C LYS A 240 -3.27 -1.57 -17.19
N TYR A 241 -2.63 -1.30 -16.05
CA TYR A 241 -3.04 -1.88 -14.78
C TYR A 241 -4.24 -1.20 -14.18
N LEU A 242 -4.38 0.11 -14.36
CA LEU A 242 -5.59 0.83 -13.96
C LEU A 242 -6.82 0.33 -14.70
N THR A 243 -6.72 0.12 -16.01
CA THR A 243 -7.82 -0.45 -16.80
C THR A 243 -8.24 -1.82 -16.26
N LEU A 244 -7.26 -2.71 -16.02
CA LEU A 244 -7.52 -4.04 -15.44
C LEU A 244 -8.18 -3.93 -14.05
N MET A 245 -7.64 -3.10 -13.17
CA MET A 245 -8.13 -2.94 -11.79
C MET A 245 -9.57 -2.44 -11.78
N ARG A 246 -9.87 -1.38 -12.52
CA ARG A 246 -11.22 -0.80 -12.64
C ARG A 246 -12.21 -1.81 -13.18
N GLN A 247 -11.84 -2.53 -14.24
CA GLN A 247 -12.70 -3.57 -14.81
C GLN A 247 -13.03 -4.64 -13.76
N GLN A 248 -12.01 -5.19 -13.10
CA GLN A 248 -12.18 -6.26 -12.12
C GLN A 248 -12.96 -5.80 -10.87
N GLY A 249 -12.75 -4.58 -10.42
CA GLY A 249 -13.49 -4.05 -9.29
C GLY A 249 -14.98 -3.88 -9.61
N ARG A 250 -15.31 -3.25 -10.75
CA ARG A 250 -16.69 -3.06 -11.22
C ARG A 250 -17.43 -4.37 -11.45
N ASP A 251 -16.82 -5.30 -12.17
CA ASP A 251 -17.43 -6.59 -12.49
C ASP A 251 -17.76 -7.41 -11.24
N ASN A 252 -16.95 -7.24 -10.19
CA ASN A 252 -17.09 -7.97 -8.94
C ASN A 252 -17.79 -7.16 -7.83
N TRP A 253 -18.15 -5.90 -8.08
CA TRP A 253 -18.77 -5.03 -7.07
C TRP A 253 -20.00 -5.62 -6.38
N PRO A 254 -20.97 -6.27 -7.09
CA PRO A 254 -22.15 -6.84 -6.43
C PRO A 254 -21.75 -7.84 -5.33
N LYS A 255 -20.75 -8.69 -5.59
CA LYS A 255 -20.28 -9.70 -4.63
C LYS A 255 -19.48 -9.06 -3.49
N ILE A 256 -18.62 -8.08 -3.80
CA ILE A 256 -17.86 -7.32 -2.79
C ILE A 256 -18.83 -6.66 -1.81
N ASN A 257 -19.85 -5.96 -2.32
CA ASN A 257 -20.83 -5.27 -1.51
C ASN A 257 -21.67 -6.25 -0.66
N GLN A 258 -22.04 -7.41 -1.20
CA GLN A 258 -22.71 -8.46 -0.44
C GLN A 258 -21.86 -8.96 0.73
N ILE A 259 -20.55 -9.21 0.49
CA ILE A 259 -19.63 -9.64 1.54
C ILE A 259 -19.47 -8.52 2.57
N ALA A 260 -19.25 -7.27 2.15
CA ALA A 260 -19.13 -6.12 3.06
C ALA A 260 -20.34 -5.98 4.00
N LYS A 261 -21.56 -6.11 3.46
CA LYS A 261 -22.81 -6.07 4.25
C LYS A 261 -22.99 -7.24 5.21
N SER A 262 -22.27 -8.34 5.02
CA SER A 262 -22.32 -9.49 5.94
C SER A 262 -21.42 -9.34 7.16
N ARG A 263 -20.78 -8.18 7.34
CA ARG A 263 -19.95 -7.85 8.50
C ARG A 263 -20.77 -7.49 9.74
N SER A 264 -22.03 -7.04 9.55
CA SER A 264 -22.95 -6.62 10.62
C SER A 264 -23.44 -7.77 11.49
#